data_4a66e350fd8ada0dad660abb756c29a9
#
_entry.id   4a66e350fd8ada0dad660abb756c29a9
#
_cell.length_a   1.000
_cell.length_b   1.000
_cell.length_c   1.000
_cell.angle_alpha   90.00
_cell.angle_beta   90.00
_cell.angle_gamma   90.00
#
_symmetry.space_group_name_H-M   'P 1'
#
loop_
_entity.id
_entity.type
_entity.pdbx_description
1 polymer ?
#
loop_
_entity_poly.entity_id
_entity_poly.type
_entity_poly.pdbx_seq_one_letter_code
_entity_poly.pdbx_strand_id
1 'polypeptide(L)'
;MASSVIELNDSEIRVAREGEIILRTPGYAVLQPDAIILGENAERSAHLNPRQTHSRYWSNLNQDALSVHSSQARHNADLAWRQLLAIHEQADRPDEVIFTVPGSYSREQLSLLLGIVQSCPFTAVGLVDSAVAGAAAVAGPGRYVHIDMHLHYTVITRLDIGDAVTRTGVHIIEDCGITDIHDTCAGLIADLFIQQSRFDPQRQAETEQSLYDQIPHYLRTLLENEEVQLEIRHGNTRHQARLFREPLLRALQSQYEKIINAVPAEYTCLLSDRLCNLPGFIQSLGNVHPLRAETVFHGCRMNEAVIRSSGPALQFVTSLPATRTPAVQTEPRATPAAPRREDSDKAATATHVLINHRAHALGASPLYVAAGEGVVRASDPHRHCSISLSDRGASVRQEGELAVYVNGHRIDGQAPVSAGDTLGFAGSDTVYRFIHVVTR
;
A
#
# COMPACT_ATOMS: atom_id res chain seq x y z
N MET A 1 -15.11 -25.69 -7.03
CA MET A 1 -15.22 -24.21 -7.02
C MET A 1 -13.95 -23.67 -6.39
N ALA A 2 -13.46 -22.50 -6.80
CA ALA A 2 -12.31 -21.88 -6.14
C ALA A 2 -12.73 -21.41 -4.74
N SER A 3 -11.85 -21.60 -3.74
CA SER A 3 -12.10 -21.17 -2.36
C SER A 3 -12.12 -19.64 -2.29
N SER A 4 -13.00 -19.07 -1.48
CA SER A 4 -12.90 -17.65 -1.12
C SER A 4 -11.77 -17.44 -0.13
N VAL A 5 -11.12 -16.29 -0.17
CA VAL A 5 -10.03 -15.94 0.75
C VAL A 5 -10.47 -14.77 1.62
N ILE A 6 -10.34 -14.92 2.95
CA ILE A 6 -10.57 -13.83 3.91
C ILE A 6 -9.23 -13.39 4.48
N GLU A 7 -8.87 -12.12 4.23
CA GLU A 7 -7.72 -11.49 4.85
C GLU A 7 -8.14 -10.81 6.16
N LEU A 8 -7.58 -11.27 7.27
CA LEU A 8 -7.85 -10.73 8.60
C LEU A 8 -6.85 -9.62 8.94
N ASN A 9 -7.10 -8.43 8.42
CA ASN A 9 -6.51 -7.20 8.91
C ASN A 9 -7.63 -6.30 9.41
N ASP A 10 -7.64 -5.99 10.70
CA ASP A 10 -8.74 -5.28 11.36
C ASP A 10 -8.93 -3.83 10.88
N SER A 11 -7.92 -3.21 10.25
CA SER A 11 -8.12 -1.91 9.60
C SER A 11 -9.05 -2.00 8.39
N GLU A 12 -9.02 -3.11 7.66
CA GLU A 12 -9.91 -3.45 6.55
C GLU A 12 -9.84 -4.95 6.27
N ILE A 13 -10.76 -5.73 6.85
CA ILE A 13 -10.93 -7.15 6.53
C ILE A 13 -11.44 -7.23 5.10
N ARG A 14 -10.80 -8.05 4.27
CA ARG A 14 -11.13 -8.20 2.86
C ARG A 14 -11.53 -9.63 2.54
N VAL A 15 -12.52 -9.77 1.67
CA VAL A 15 -12.86 -11.08 1.07
C VAL A 15 -12.61 -11.00 -0.41
N ALA A 16 -11.89 -11.99 -0.93
CA ALA A 16 -11.69 -12.13 -2.37
C ALA A 16 -12.20 -13.49 -2.89
N ARG A 17 -12.70 -13.48 -4.12
CA ARG A 17 -13.06 -14.66 -4.90
C ARG A 17 -12.32 -14.60 -6.22
N GLU A 18 -11.67 -15.69 -6.59
CA GLU A 18 -10.85 -15.79 -7.82
C GLU A 18 -9.74 -14.70 -7.93
N GLY A 19 -9.33 -14.12 -6.80
CA GLY A 19 -8.32 -13.08 -6.71
C GLY A 19 -8.86 -11.66 -6.77
N GLU A 20 -10.16 -11.46 -6.98
CA GLU A 20 -10.82 -10.16 -6.95
C GLU A 20 -11.46 -9.88 -5.59
N ILE A 21 -11.27 -8.69 -5.05
CA ILE A 21 -11.84 -8.29 -3.76
C ILE A 21 -13.31 -7.95 -3.96
N ILE A 22 -14.19 -8.72 -3.29
CA ILE A 22 -15.65 -8.58 -3.38
C ILE A 22 -16.26 -7.90 -2.15
N LEU A 23 -15.53 -7.87 -1.03
CA LEU A 23 -15.99 -7.23 0.21
C LEU A 23 -14.82 -6.60 0.95
N ARG A 24 -15.07 -5.45 1.58
CA ARG A 24 -14.20 -4.75 2.50
C ARG A 24 -14.99 -4.32 3.72
N THR A 25 -14.47 -4.54 4.93
CA THR A 25 -15.14 -4.15 6.17
C THR A 25 -14.13 -3.95 7.29
N PRO A 26 -14.14 -2.83 8.02
CA PRO A 26 -13.24 -2.61 9.14
C PRO A 26 -13.66 -3.39 10.38
N GLY A 27 -12.73 -3.64 11.28
CA GLY A 27 -12.92 -4.35 12.54
C GLY A 27 -13.57 -3.48 13.63
N TYR A 28 -14.70 -2.85 13.34
CA TYR A 28 -15.46 -2.04 14.27
C TYR A 28 -16.77 -2.72 14.66
N ALA A 29 -17.16 -2.56 15.91
CA ALA A 29 -18.45 -2.98 16.45
C ALA A 29 -18.98 -1.91 17.40
N VAL A 30 -20.28 -1.60 17.34
CA VAL A 30 -20.99 -0.77 18.31
C VAL A 30 -22.07 -1.62 18.97
N LEU A 31 -21.95 -1.79 20.29
CA LEU A 31 -22.89 -2.57 21.09
C LEU A 31 -24.04 -1.69 21.55
N GLN A 32 -25.23 -2.01 21.09
CA GLN A 32 -26.50 -1.47 21.60
C GLN A 32 -27.19 -2.50 22.50
N PRO A 33 -28.17 -2.11 23.32
CA PRO A 33 -28.84 -3.07 24.23
C PRO A 33 -29.34 -4.32 23.54
N ASP A 34 -29.94 -4.18 22.36
CA ASP A 34 -30.62 -5.26 21.62
C ASP A 34 -30.03 -5.53 20.25
N ALA A 35 -28.96 -4.82 19.86
CA ALA A 35 -28.36 -4.93 18.53
C ALA A 35 -26.84 -4.76 18.55
N ILE A 36 -26.19 -5.29 17.52
CA ILE A 36 -24.77 -5.03 17.23
C ILE A 36 -24.71 -4.40 15.85
N ILE A 37 -24.07 -3.25 15.74
CA ILE A 37 -23.68 -2.63 14.48
C ILE A 37 -22.24 -3.05 14.22
N LEU A 38 -21.91 -3.47 12.98
CA LEU A 38 -20.59 -3.99 12.61
C LEU A 38 -20.02 -3.25 11.38
N GLY A 39 -18.71 -3.32 11.24
CA GLY A 39 -17.99 -2.86 10.06
C GLY A 39 -18.11 -1.35 9.84
N GLU A 40 -18.30 -0.94 8.58
CA GLU A 40 -18.33 0.46 8.16
C GLU A 40 -19.39 1.29 8.91
N ASN A 41 -20.58 0.73 9.14
CA ASN A 41 -21.65 1.43 9.89
C ASN A 41 -21.27 1.64 11.36
N ALA A 42 -20.51 0.72 11.95
CA ALA A 42 -19.97 0.89 13.30
C ALA A 42 -18.88 1.97 13.34
N GLU A 43 -17.94 1.95 12.38
CA GLU A 43 -16.91 2.96 12.25
C GLU A 43 -17.49 4.36 12.10
N ARG A 44 -18.49 4.54 11.21
CA ARG A 44 -19.21 5.82 10.98
C ARG A 44 -20.05 6.28 12.16
N SER A 45 -20.16 5.51 13.21
CA SER A 45 -20.86 5.87 14.45
C SER A 45 -19.98 5.76 15.69
N ALA A 46 -18.69 5.50 15.52
CA ALA A 46 -17.75 5.24 16.60
C ALA A 46 -17.62 6.44 17.56
N HIS A 47 -17.50 7.65 17.04
CA HIS A 47 -17.39 8.88 17.82
C HIS A 47 -18.73 9.38 18.34
N LEU A 48 -19.86 8.93 17.76
CA LEU A 48 -21.19 9.15 18.31
C LEU A 48 -21.47 8.26 19.54
N ASN A 49 -20.84 7.09 19.59
CA ASN A 49 -21.09 6.09 20.61
C ASN A 49 -19.76 5.55 21.22
N PRO A 50 -18.86 6.40 21.73
CA PRO A 50 -17.50 6.00 22.08
C PRO A 50 -17.44 4.93 23.19
N ARG A 51 -18.39 4.92 24.11
CA ARG A 51 -18.46 3.92 25.20
C ARG A 51 -18.95 2.55 24.74
N GLN A 52 -19.72 2.50 23.66
CA GLN A 52 -20.27 1.28 23.06
C GLN A 52 -19.41 0.73 21.92
N THR A 53 -18.42 1.51 21.48
CA THR A 53 -17.55 1.15 20.36
C THR A 53 -16.44 0.22 20.81
N HIS A 54 -16.26 -0.85 20.03
CA HIS A 54 -15.21 -1.85 20.19
C HIS A 54 -14.47 -1.99 18.85
N SER A 55 -13.16 -1.72 18.84
CA SER A 55 -12.30 -1.83 17.65
C SER A 55 -11.05 -2.68 17.88
N ARG A 56 -10.90 -3.25 19.10
CA ARG A 56 -9.74 -4.08 19.48
C ARG A 56 -10.03 -5.58 19.58
N TYR A 57 -11.23 -6.04 19.21
CA TYR A 57 -11.62 -7.44 19.41
C TYR A 57 -10.91 -8.42 18.46
N TRP A 58 -10.39 -7.97 17.32
CA TRP A 58 -9.52 -8.77 16.47
C TRP A 58 -8.07 -8.78 16.97
N SER A 59 -7.52 -7.63 17.35
CA SER A 59 -6.17 -7.55 17.93
C SER A 59 -6.08 -8.27 19.27
N ASN A 60 -7.12 -8.16 20.09
CA ASN A 60 -7.26 -8.82 21.39
C ASN A 60 -8.23 -10.00 21.31
N LEU A 61 -8.09 -10.87 20.30
CA LEU A 61 -8.97 -12.02 20.14
C LEU A 61 -8.82 -12.97 21.34
N ASN A 62 -9.76 -12.88 22.30
CA ASN A 62 -9.79 -13.62 23.55
C ASN A 62 -11.23 -13.80 24.05
N GLN A 63 -11.38 -14.42 25.21
CA GLN A 63 -12.66 -14.62 25.90
C GLN A 63 -12.81 -13.70 27.14
N ASP A 64 -12.07 -12.59 27.18
CA ASP A 64 -12.24 -11.61 28.24
C ASP A 64 -13.58 -10.88 28.08
N ALA A 65 -14.22 -10.58 29.21
CA ALA A 65 -15.50 -9.91 29.22
C ALA A 65 -15.41 -8.50 28.63
N LEU A 66 -16.39 -8.14 27.80
CA LEU A 66 -16.52 -6.79 27.30
C LEU A 66 -16.88 -5.80 28.42
N SER A 67 -16.42 -4.57 28.31
CA SER A 67 -16.70 -3.51 29.28
C SER A 67 -18.19 -3.08 29.29
N VAL A 68 -18.89 -3.34 28.21
CA VAL A 68 -20.32 -3.04 28.05
C VAL A 68 -21.13 -4.33 28.05
N HIS A 69 -22.14 -4.41 28.92
CA HIS A 69 -23.05 -5.54 28.95
C HIS A 69 -24.02 -5.48 27.77
N SER A 70 -24.08 -6.57 27.01
CA SER A 70 -25.03 -6.78 25.91
C SER A 70 -25.54 -8.22 25.95
N SER A 71 -26.81 -8.43 25.61
CA SER A 71 -27.37 -9.77 25.40
C SER A 71 -26.80 -10.46 24.15
N GLN A 72 -26.16 -9.69 23.26
CA GLN A 72 -25.72 -10.14 21.93
C GLN A 72 -24.24 -10.57 21.89
N ALA A 73 -23.38 -10.04 22.78
CA ALA A 73 -21.97 -10.38 22.85
C ALA A 73 -21.46 -10.22 24.31
N ARG A 74 -20.64 -11.14 24.78
CA ARG A 74 -20.09 -11.17 26.13
C ARG A 74 -18.59 -10.91 26.16
N HIS A 75 -17.89 -11.27 25.09
CA HIS A 75 -16.43 -11.17 24.97
C HIS A 75 -15.99 -10.90 23.52
N ASN A 76 -14.72 -10.60 23.31
CA ASN A 76 -14.16 -10.27 22.00
C ASN A 76 -14.41 -11.36 20.96
N ALA A 77 -14.36 -12.63 21.34
CA ALA A 77 -14.63 -13.74 20.43
C ALA A 77 -16.08 -13.73 19.90
N ASP A 78 -17.06 -13.27 20.69
CA ASP A 78 -18.46 -13.16 20.22
C ASP A 78 -18.57 -12.08 19.12
N LEU A 79 -17.85 -10.95 19.26
CA LEU A 79 -17.81 -9.90 18.25
C LEU A 79 -17.15 -10.38 16.96
N ALA A 80 -16.03 -11.09 17.06
CA ALA A 80 -15.35 -11.69 15.92
C ALA A 80 -16.25 -12.69 15.19
N TRP A 81 -16.95 -13.57 15.94
CA TRP A 81 -17.92 -14.49 15.39
C TRP A 81 -19.07 -13.78 14.65
N ARG A 82 -19.65 -12.75 15.27
CA ARG A 82 -20.72 -11.94 14.64
C ARG A 82 -20.25 -11.27 13.35
N GLN A 83 -19.02 -10.76 13.32
CA GLN A 83 -18.48 -10.16 12.12
C GLN A 83 -18.23 -11.21 11.04
N LEU A 84 -17.72 -12.41 11.37
CA LEU A 84 -17.57 -13.49 10.39
C LEU A 84 -18.91 -13.92 9.78
N LEU A 85 -19.98 -13.97 10.58
CA LEU A 85 -21.33 -14.23 10.07
C LEU A 85 -21.79 -13.13 9.10
N ALA A 86 -21.59 -11.86 9.46
CA ALA A 86 -21.94 -10.73 8.59
C ALA A 86 -21.12 -10.75 7.29
N ILE A 87 -19.82 -11.04 7.37
CA ILE A 87 -18.94 -11.20 6.20
C ILE A 87 -19.44 -12.34 5.30
N HIS A 88 -19.79 -13.49 5.87
CA HIS A 88 -20.31 -14.62 5.10
C HIS A 88 -21.57 -14.24 4.33
N GLU A 89 -22.53 -13.60 4.97
CA GLU A 89 -23.76 -13.12 4.33
C GLU A 89 -23.50 -12.13 3.19
N GLN A 90 -22.58 -11.19 3.40
CA GLN A 90 -22.29 -10.13 2.44
C GLN A 90 -21.38 -10.59 1.28
N ALA A 91 -20.62 -11.66 1.49
CA ALA A 91 -19.72 -12.24 0.48
C ALA A 91 -20.34 -13.41 -0.32
N ASP A 92 -21.65 -13.41 -0.52
CA ASP A 92 -22.41 -14.43 -1.23
C ASP A 92 -22.27 -15.86 -0.67
N ARG A 93 -22.14 -15.99 0.64
CA ARG A 93 -22.16 -17.23 1.42
C ARG A 93 -21.21 -18.31 0.89
N PRO A 94 -19.89 -18.09 0.87
CA PRO A 94 -18.93 -19.10 0.45
C PRO A 94 -18.98 -20.33 1.36
N ASP A 95 -18.98 -21.53 0.79
CA ASP A 95 -18.95 -22.80 1.55
C ASP A 95 -17.56 -23.08 2.13
N GLU A 96 -16.50 -22.73 1.40
CA GLU A 96 -15.11 -22.98 1.75
C GLU A 96 -14.30 -21.67 1.76
N VAL A 97 -13.49 -21.49 2.80
CA VAL A 97 -12.69 -20.29 3.02
C VAL A 97 -11.25 -20.63 3.38
N ILE A 98 -10.32 -19.92 2.76
CA ILE A 98 -8.92 -19.80 3.21
C ILE A 98 -8.78 -18.52 4.01
N PHE A 99 -8.19 -18.60 5.20
CA PHE A 99 -7.86 -17.42 5.97
C PHE A 99 -6.40 -17.02 5.76
N THR A 100 -6.17 -15.72 5.49
CA THR A 100 -4.86 -15.12 5.67
C THR A 100 -4.88 -14.32 6.96
N VAL A 101 -3.90 -14.56 7.82
CA VAL A 101 -3.83 -13.93 9.14
C VAL A 101 -2.46 -13.26 9.32
N PRO A 102 -2.38 -12.16 10.08
CA PRO A 102 -1.10 -11.53 10.37
C PRO A 102 -0.23 -12.45 11.22
N GLY A 103 1.08 -12.36 11.01
CA GLY A 103 2.06 -13.12 11.79
C GLY A 103 2.08 -12.80 13.29
N SER A 104 1.41 -11.73 13.71
CA SER A 104 1.26 -11.30 15.11
C SER A 104 0.34 -12.18 15.94
N TYR A 105 -0.52 -13.00 15.32
CA TYR A 105 -1.43 -13.86 16.08
C TYR A 105 -0.68 -14.92 16.88
N SER A 106 -0.98 -15.01 18.18
CA SER A 106 -0.48 -16.07 19.06
C SER A 106 -1.13 -17.42 18.74
N ARG A 107 -0.56 -18.49 19.30
CA ARG A 107 -1.16 -19.84 19.16
C ARG A 107 -2.57 -19.90 19.75
N GLU A 108 -2.79 -19.23 20.87
CA GLU A 108 -4.07 -19.13 21.56
C GLU A 108 -5.11 -18.41 20.70
N GLN A 109 -4.72 -17.28 20.07
CA GLN A 109 -5.59 -16.55 19.15
C GLN A 109 -5.94 -17.37 17.91
N LEU A 110 -4.96 -18.07 17.32
CA LEU A 110 -5.19 -18.96 16.18
C LEU A 110 -6.13 -20.12 16.56
N SER A 111 -5.94 -20.72 17.72
CA SER A 111 -6.81 -21.79 18.22
C SER A 111 -8.22 -21.30 18.46
N LEU A 112 -8.37 -20.11 19.05
CA LEU A 112 -9.68 -19.49 19.28
C LEU A 112 -10.37 -19.13 17.97
N LEU A 113 -9.64 -18.56 16.98
CA LEU A 113 -10.16 -18.28 15.65
C LEU A 113 -10.73 -19.55 15.01
N LEU A 114 -9.98 -20.66 15.04
CA LEU A 114 -10.44 -21.93 14.50
C LEU A 114 -11.68 -22.46 15.23
N GLY A 115 -11.74 -22.30 16.56
CA GLY A 115 -12.93 -22.64 17.35
C GLY A 115 -14.16 -21.80 16.98
N ILE A 116 -13.98 -20.51 16.74
CA ILE A 116 -15.04 -19.61 16.27
C ILE A 116 -15.53 -20.05 14.88
N VAL A 117 -14.61 -20.34 13.96
CA VAL A 117 -14.92 -20.74 12.58
C VAL A 117 -15.72 -22.05 12.54
N GLN A 118 -15.47 -23.00 13.45
CA GLN A 118 -16.27 -24.23 13.56
C GLN A 118 -17.76 -23.97 13.87
N SER A 119 -18.08 -22.79 14.41
CA SER A 119 -19.46 -22.35 14.67
C SER A 119 -20.04 -21.47 13.55
N CYS A 120 -19.30 -21.29 12.47
CA CYS A 120 -19.73 -20.54 11.28
C CYS A 120 -20.35 -21.48 10.23
N PRO A 121 -21.20 -20.97 9.31
CA PRO A 121 -21.85 -21.76 8.26
C PRO A 121 -20.94 -22.09 7.06
N PHE A 122 -19.63 -21.98 7.20
CA PHE A 122 -18.64 -22.29 6.20
C PHE A 122 -17.47 -23.09 6.79
N THR A 123 -16.70 -23.74 5.94
CA THR A 123 -15.54 -24.54 6.35
C THR A 123 -14.24 -23.81 6.06
N ALA A 124 -13.38 -23.63 7.07
CA ALA A 124 -12.01 -23.21 6.81
C ALA A 124 -11.22 -24.39 6.23
N VAL A 125 -10.66 -24.19 5.04
CA VAL A 125 -9.89 -25.21 4.32
C VAL A 125 -8.39 -24.90 4.29
N GLY A 126 -7.98 -23.71 4.74
CA GLY A 126 -6.58 -23.30 4.81
C GLY A 126 -6.37 -22.10 5.73
N LEU A 127 -5.17 -22.01 6.28
CA LEU A 127 -4.73 -20.91 7.15
C LEU A 127 -3.28 -20.57 6.82
N VAL A 128 -3.01 -19.35 6.38
CA VAL A 128 -1.69 -18.92 5.91
C VAL A 128 -1.32 -17.54 6.45
N ASP A 129 -0.04 -17.30 6.66
CA ASP A 129 0.51 -15.98 6.99
C ASP A 129 0.32 -15.01 5.82
N SER A 130 -0.28 -13.85 6.05
CA SER A 130 -0.57 -12.84 5.01
C SER A 130 0.70 -12.29 4.36
N ALA A 131 1.77 -12.09 5.15
CA ALA A 131 3.06 -11.62 4.62
C ALA A 131 3.71 -12.65 3.71
N VAL A 132 3.63 -13.95 4.08
CA VAL A 132 4.16 -15.06 3.26
C VAL A 132 3.36 -15.18 1.96
N ALA A 133 2.03 -15.10 2.04
CA ALA A 133 1.18 -15.15 0.85
C ALA A 133 1.45 -13.97 -0.10
N GLY A 134 1.54 -12.75 0.43
CA GLY A 134 1.84 -11.55 -0.36
C GLY A 134 3.22 -11.63 -1.03
N ALA A 135 4.25 -12.03 -0.29
CA ALA A 135 5.60 -12.15 -0.83
C ALA A 135 5.72 -13.27 -1.89
N ALA A 136 5.03 -14.39 -1.70
CA ALA A 136 5.04 -15.49 -2.67
C ALA A 136 4.49 -15.10 -4.05
N ALA A 137 3.69 -14.03 -4.13
CA ALA A 137 3.15 -13.54 -5.40
C ALA A 137 4.13 -12.67 -6.20
N VAL A 138 5.07 -11.97 -5.54
CA VAL A 138 5.81 -10.87 -6.19
C VAL A 138 7.32 -10.87 -5.97
N ALA A 139 7.83 -11.51 -4.92
CA ALA A 139 9.21 -11.36 -4.51
C ALA A 139 10.12 -12.44 -5.10
N GLY A 140 11.28 -12.02 -5.59
CA GLY A 140 12.39 -12.90 -5.97
C GLY A 140 13.26 -13.29 -4.76
N PRO A 141 14.34 -14.07 -4.98
CA PRO A 141 15.27 -14.45 -3.91
C PRO A 141 15.86 -13.24 -3.18
N GLY A 142 15.93 -13.30 -1.85
CA GLY A 142 16.48 -12.22 -1.03
C GLY A 142 15.89 -12.16 0.37
N ARG A 143 16.27 -11.12 1.13
CA ARG A 143 15.74 -10.84 2.46
C ARG A 143 14.77 -9.66 2.40
N TYR A 144 13.58 -9.86 2.95
CA TYR A 144 12.50 -8.88 2.90
C TYR A 144 11.89 -8.65 4.28
N VAL A 145 11.32 -7.49 4.45
CA VAL A 145 10.35 -7.23 5.51
C VAL A 145 9.01 -6.87 4.86
N HIS A 146 7.96 -7.53 5.27
CA HIS A 146 6.60 -7.10 4.95
C HIS A 146 6.09 -6.19 6.07
N ILE A 147 5.62 -5.00 5.71
CA ILE A 147 5.10 -4.02 6.64
C ILE A 147 3.61 -3.85 6.37
N ASP A 148 2.78 -4.14 7.36
CA ASP A 148 1.33 -4.01 7.27
C ASP A 148 0.76 -3.29 8.49
N MET A 149 -0.16 -2.35 8.27
CA MET A 149 -0.76 -1.53 9.31
C MET A 149 -2.17 -2.03 9.63
N HIS A 150 -2.40 -2.27 10.90
CA HIS A 150 -3.66 -2.64 11.51
C HIS A 150 -4.35 -1.42 12.13
N LEU A 151 -5.52 -1.60 12.76
CA LEU A 151 -6.21 -0.50 13.43
C LEU A 151 -5.34 0.15 14.51
N HIS A 152 -4.68 -0.65 15.37
CA HIS A 152 -4.02 -0.17 16.57
C HIS A 152 -2.52 -0.46 16.64
N TYR A 153 -1.95 -1.12 15.64
CA TYR A 153 -0.54 -1.51 15.61
C TYR A 153 -0.06 -1.72 14.17
N THR A 154 1.25 -1.75 14.00
CA THR A 154 1.89 -2.13 12.74
C THR A 154 2.66 -3.43 12.92
N VAL A 155 2.56 -4.33 11.95
CA VAL A 155 3.29 -5.61 11.94
C VAL A 155 4.41 -5.55 10.92
N ILE A 156 5.63 -5.88 11.37
CA ILE A 156 6.80 -6.07 10.52
C ILE A 156 7.15 -7.54 10.53
N THR A 157 6.94 -8.21 9.39
CA THR A 157 7.25 -9.62 9.22
C THR A 157 8.52 -9.79 8.42
N ARG A 158 9.55 -10.42 8.99
CA ARG A 158 10.80 -10.75 8.30
C ARG A 158 10.63 -12.03 7.49
N LEU A 159 11.11 -11.98 6.25
CA LEU A 159 10.99 -13.06 5.27
C LEU A 159 12.35 -13.34 4.63
N ASP A 160 12.71 -14.61 4.54
CA ASP A 160 13.80 -15.12 3.70
C ASP A 160 13.21 -15.82 2.49
N ILE A 161 13.67 -15.47 1.29
CA ILE A 161 13.18 -16.00 0.04
C ILE A 161 14.33 -16.66 -0.72
N GLY A 162 14.21 -17.97 -0.88
CA GLY A 162 15.06 -18.80 -1.73
C GLY A 162 14.18 -19.65 -2.64
N ASP A 163 14.21 -20.98 -2.51
CA ASP A 163 13.25 -21.89 -3.16
C ASP A 163 11.86 -21.78 -2.54
N ALA A 164 11.77 -21.27 -1.31
CA ALA A 164 10.53 -20.98 -0.61
C ALA A 164 10.59 -19.58 0.02
N VAL A 165 9.42 -18.95 0.17
CA VAL A 165 9.20 -17.79 1.01
C VAL A 165 8.97 -18.28 2.42
N THR A 166 9.84 -17.92 3.36
CA THR A 166 9.76 -18.40 4.75
C THR A 166 9.75 -17.23 5.72
N ARG A 167 8.80 -17.22 6.64
CA ARG A 167 8.75 -16.26 7.76
C ARG A 167 9.83 -16.60 8.79
N THR A 168 10.73 -15.64 9.05
CA THR A 168 11.85 -15.81 10.01
C THR A 168 11.65 -15.04 11.30
N GLY A 169 10.73 -14.08 11.34
CA GLY A 169 10.42 -13.33 12.56
C GLY A 169 9.28 -12.35 12.37
N VAL A 170 8.69 -11.93 13.49
CA VAL A 170 7.62 -10.92 13.54
C VAL A 170 7.96 -9.91 14.61
N HIS A 171 7.76 -8.64 14.32
CA HIS A 171 7.87 -7.53 15.25
C HIS A 171 6.58 -6.69 15.19
N ILE A 172 6.03 -6.36 16.36
CA ILE A 172 4.80 -5.58 16.49
C ILE A 172 5.19 -4.21 17.04
N ILE A 173 4.68 -3.16 16.42
CA ILE A 173 4.82 -1.79 16.90
C ILE A 173 3.46 -1.36 17.42
N GLU A 174 3.31 -1.41 18.73
CA GLU A 174 2.09 -0.98 19.41
C GLU A 174 1.88 0.53 19.30
N ASP A 175 0.63 0.98 19.42
CA ASP A 175 0.24 2.39 19.34
C ASP A 175 0.84 3.08 18.10
N CYS A 176 0.77 2.37 16.97
CA CYS A 176 1.22 2.82 15.68
C CYS A 176 0.35 2.15 14.58
N GLY A 177 -0.94 2.29 14.69
CA GLY A 177 -1.94 1.80 13.76
C GLY A 177 -2.65 2.93 13.02
N ILE A 178 -3.67 2.57 12.22
CA ILE A 178 -4.42 3.54 11.44
C ILE A 178 -5.20 4.52 12.33
N THR A 179 -5.66 4.09 13.51
CA THR A 179 -6.33 4.95 14.49
C THR A 179 -5.40 6.03 15.02
N ASP A 180 -4.13 5.68 15.33
CA ASP A 180 -3.14 6.63 15.83
C ASP A 180 -2.77 7.67 14.77
N ILE A 181 -2.73 7.27 13.49
CA ILE A 181 -2.57 8.18 12.34
C ILE A 181 -3.78 9.13 12.25
N HIS A 182 -5.00 8.58 12.33
CA HIS A 182 -6.23 9.38 12.26
C HIS A 182 -6.34 10.35 13.43
N ASP A 183 -6.01 9.93 14.67
CA ASP A 183 -6.04 10.78 15.85
C ASP A 183 -5.05 11.95 15.73
N THR A 184 -3.85 11.70 15.22
CA THR A 184 -2.86 12.75 14.95
C THR A 184 -3.38 13.73 13.88
N CYS A 185 -3.99 13.23 12.82
CA CYS A 185 -4.60 14.06 11.78
C CYS A 185 -5.77 14.87 12.33
N ALA A 186 -6.64 14.26 13.14
CA ALA A 186 -7.80 14.91 13.74
C ALA A 186 -7.38 16.08 14.64
N GLY A 187 -6.37 15.89 15.48
CA GLY A 187 -5.80 16.95 16.31
C GLY A 187 -5.26 18.13 15.49
N LEU A 188 -4.43 17.84 14.48
CA LEU A 188 -3.91 18.87 13.58
C LEU A 188 -5.03 19.64 12.86
N ILE A 189 -6.03 18.92 12.34
CA ILE A 189 -7.15 19.51 11.61
C ILE A 189 -8.03 20.35 12.53
N ALA A 190 -8.30 19.88 13.77
CA ALA A 190 -9.05 20.65 14.75
C ALA A 190 -8.35 21.99 15.08
N ASP A 191 -7.03 21.98 15.28
CA ASP A 191 -6.24 23.19 15.47
C ASP A 191 -6.36 24.16 14.28
N LEU A 192 -6.34 23.65 13.05
CA LEU A 192 -6.52 24.47 11.84
C LEU A 192 -7.93 25.10 11.78
N PHE A 193 -8.98 24.34 12.11
CA PHE A 193 -10.33 24.89 12.18
C PHE A 193 -10.47 25.96 13.26
N ILE A 194 -9.88 25.76 14.44
CA ILE A 194 -9.85 26.76 15.52
C ILE A 194 -9.17 28.04 15.05
N GLN A 195 -8.01 27.91 14.42
CA GLN A 195 -7.22 29.07 13.97
C GLN A 195 -7.89 29.83 12.82
N GLN A 196 -8.43 29.12 11.81
CA GLN A 196 -8.90 29.70 10.56
C GLN A 196 -10.38 30.07 10.60
N SER A 197 -11.22 29.35 11.37
CA SER A 197 -12.68 29.55 11.39
C SER A 197 -13.27 29.67 12.80
N ARG A 198 -12.45 29.67 13.86
CA ARG A 198 -12.87 29.72 15.28
C ARG A 198 -13.90 28.63 15.63
N PHE A 199 -13.78 27.49 15.01
CA PHE A 199 -14.63 26.34 15.20
C PHE A 199 -13.81 25.14 15.65
N ASP A 200 -14.25 24.45 16.69
CA ASP A 200 -13.61 23.21 17.17
C ASP A 200 -14.50 22.02 16.79
N PRO A 201 -14.09 21.20 15.78
CA PRO A 201 -14.89 20.06 15.34
C PRO A 201 -14.97 18.93 16.37
N GLN A 202 -14.04 18.84 17.32
CA GLN A 202 -14.01 17.78 18.34
C GLN A 202 -14.89 18.10 19.55
N ARG A 203 -15.56 19.25 19.57
CA ARG A 203 -16.39 19.67 20.69
C ARG A 203 -17.75 18.98 20.74
N GLN A 204 -18.21 18.41 19.64
CA GLN A 204 -19.48 17.72 19.53
C GLN A 204 -19.30 16.42 18.76
N ALA A 205 -19.95 15.36 19.20
CA ALA A 205 -19.82 14.01 18.64
C ALA A 205 -20.10 13.95 17.13
N GLU A 206 -21.10 14.69 16.66
CA GLU A 206 -21.49 14.70 15.25
C GLU A 206 -20.43 15.35 14.36
N THR A 207 -19.80 16.43 14.82
CA THR A 207 -18.75 17.11 14.05
C THR A 207 -17.43 16.39 14.15
N GLU A 208 -17.14 15.75 15.28
CA GLU A 208 -16.02 14.86 15.47
C GLU A 208 -16.12 13.63 14.54
N GLN A 209 -17.27 12.95 14.53
CA GLN A 209 -17.49 11.84 13.58
C GLN A 209 -17.31 12.30 12.14
N SER A 210 -17.91 13.45 11.77
CA SER A 210 -17.75 14.01 10.42
C SER A 210 -16.29 14.32 10.06
N LEU A 211 -15.48 14.73 11.03
CA LEU A 211 -14.04 14.91 10.84
C LEU A 211 -13.35 13.57 10.53
N TYR A 212 -13.57 12.56 11.37
CA TYR A 212 -12.93 11.24 11.19
C TYR A 212 -13.35 10.56 9.88
N ASP A 213 -14.61 10.66 9.48
CA ASP A 213 -15.11 10.12 8.20
C ASP A 213 -14.39 10.72 6.97
N GLN A 214 -13.86 11.95 7.10
CA GLN A 214 -13.22 12.64 5.99
C GLN A 214 -11.69 12.48 5.96
N ILE A 215 -11.04 12.10 7.07
CA ILE A 215 -9.58 11.95 7.14
C ILE A 215 -9.02 11.03 6.05
N PRO A 216 -9.59 9.84 5.76
CA PRO A 216 -9.08 8.99 4.69
C PRO A 216 -9.09 9.66 3.31
N HIS A 217 -10.09 10.51 3.05
CA HIS A 217 -10.14 11.29 1.82
C HIS A 217 -9.05 12.38 1.78
N TYR A 218 -8.84 13.08 2.87
CA TYR A 218 -7.80 14.11 2.96
C TYR A 218 -6.40 13.53 2.78
N LEU A 219 -6.11 12.38 3.42
CA LEU A 219 -4.84 11.67 3.24
C LEU A 219 -4.61 11.28 1.78
N ARG A 220 -5.61 10.67 1.12
CA ARG A 220 -5.51 10.33 -0.31
C ARG A 220 -5.29 11.56 -1.21
N THR A 221 -5.98 12.66 -0.93
CA THR A 221 -5.81 13.89 -1.70
C THR A 221 -4.38 14.44 -1.59
N LEU A 222 -3.80 14.36 -0.39
CA LEU A 222 -2.44 14.86 -0.10
C LEU A 222 -1.32 13.89 -0.56
N LEU A 223 -1.64 12.73 -1.14
CA LEU A 223 -0.63 11.91 -1.84
C LEU A 223 -0.08 12.65 -3.06
N GLU A 224 -0.95 13.32 -3.80
CA GLU A 224 -0.63 13.95 -5.08
C GLU A 224 -0.67 15.48 -5.04
N ASN A 225 -1.34 16.08 -4.03
CA ASN A 225 -1.53 17.52 -3.92
C ASN A 225 -0.79 18.10 -2.72
N GLU A 226 -0.38 19.35 -2.81
CA GLU A 226 0.30 20.08 -1.73
C GLU A 226 -0.67 20.62 -0.67
N GLU A 227 -1.96 20.73 -1.00
CA GLU A 227 -2.99 21.20 -0.08
C GLU A 227 -4.34 20.54 -0.33
N VAL A 228 -5.20 20.55 0.70
CA VAL A 228 -6.60 20.14 0.61
C VAL A 228 -7.49 21.12 1.36
N GLN A 229 -8.65 21.43 0.77
CA GLN A 229 -9.69 22.22 1.41
C GLN A 229 -10.49 21.32 2.34
N LEU A 230 -10.61 21.74 3.61
CA LEU A 230 -11.39 21.07 4.65
C LEU A 230 -12.74 21.75 4.80
N GLU A 231 -13.80 20.96 4.98
CA GLU A 231 -15.14 21.48 5.21
C GLU A 231 -15.89 20.63 6.23
N ILE A 232 -16.41 21.26 7.30
CA ILE A 232 -17.30 20.60 8.26
C ILE A 232 -18.57 21.45 8.40
N ARG A 233 -19.71 20.80 8.38
CA ARG A 233 -21.02 21.44 8.60
C ARG A 233 -21.47 21.24 10.04
N HIS A 234 -21.88 22.34 10.67
CA HIS A 234 -22.51 22.33 11.99
C HIS A 234 -23.80 23.15 11.95
N GLY A 235 -24.93 22.50 12.06
CA GLY A 235 -26.24 23.12 11.81
C GLY A 235 -26.30 23.69 10.38
N ASN A 236 -26.65 24.98 10.27
CA ASN A 236 -26.72 25.69 8.98
C ASN A 236 -25.39 26.36 8.59
N THR A 237 -24.36 26.25 9.42
CA THR A 237 -23.05 26.88 9.19
C THR A 237 -22.08 25.92 8.56
N ARG A 238 -21.35 26.41 7.56
CA ARG A 238 -20.25 25.70 6.91
C ARG A 238 -18.95 26.30 7.40
N HIS A 239 -18.15 25.50 8.08
CA HIS A 239 -16.81 25.86 8.54
C HIS A 239 -15.79 25.33 7.54
N GLN A 240 -14.80 26.15 7.21
CA GLN A 240 -13.75 25.79 6.26
C GLN A 240 -12.37 26.06 6.85
N ALA A 241 -11.43 25.22 6.50
CA ALA A 241 -10.02 25.37 6.80
C ALA A 241 -9.18 24.81 5.64
N ARG A 242 -7.88 25.02 5.66
CA ARG A 242 -6.95 24.51 4.66
C ARG A 242 -5.83 23.76 5.34
N LEU A 243 -5.60 22.53 4.88
CA LEU A 243 -4.50 21.68 5.33
C LEU A 243 -3.45 21.58 4.23
N PHE A 244 -2.19 21.91 4.57
CA PHE A 244 -1.04 21.71 3.70
C PHE A 244 -0.36 20.38 4.02
N ARG A 245 0.25 19.78 2.99
CA ARG A 245 0.94 18.49 3.08
C ARG A 245 2.11 18.54 4.07
N GLU A 246 2.94 19.57 4.05
CA GLU A 246 4.15 19.65 4.87
C GLU A 246 3.86 19.69 6.39
N PRO A 247 2.91 20.48 6.93
CA PRO A 247 2.48 20.36 8.32
C PRO A 247 1.97 18.97 8.70
N LEU A 248 1.25 18.29 7.80
CA LEU A 248 0.79 16.93 8.02
C LEU A 248 1.97 15.96 8.16
N LEU A 249 2.95 16.02 7.25
CA LEU A 249 4.15 15.18 7.32
C LEU A 249 4.92 15.37 8.62
N ARG A 250 5.05 16.60 9.09
CA ARG A 250 5.67 16.89 10.39
C ARG A 250 4.88 16.30 11.56
N ALA A 251 3.56 16.37 11.52
CA ALA A 251 2.72 15.79 12.56
C ALA A 251 2.83 14.25 12.61
N LEU A 252 2.95 13.59 11.46
CA LEU A 252 3.05 12.13 11.34
C LEU A 252 4.48 11.59 11.51
N GLN A 253 5.49 12.46 11.58
CA GLN A 253 6.90 12.09 11.60
C GLN A 253 7.23 11.06 12.70
N SER A 254 6.70 11.24 13.91
CA SER A 254 6.98 10.35 15.04
C SER A 254 6.47 8.93 14.80
N GLN A 255 5.28 8.76 14.22
CA GLN A 255 4.73 7.45 13.86
C GLN A 255 5.55 6.80 12.74
N TYR A 256 5.91 7.55 11.72
CA TYR A 256 6.74 7.07 10.62
C TYR A 256 8.12 6.60 11.11
N GLU A 257 8.77 7.38 11.95
CA GLU A 257 10.08 7.06 12.53
C GLU A 257 10.03 5.77 13.37
N LYS A 258 8.94 5.51 14.12
CA LYS A 258 8.77 4.23 14.85
C LYS A 258 8.83 3.04 13.90
N ILE A 259 8.16 3.12 12.74
CA ILE A 259 8.15 2.04 11.75
C ILE A 259 9.51 1.94 11.05
N ILE A 260 10.05 3.05 10.58
CA ILE A 260 11.32 3.09 9.83
C ILE A 260 12.47 2.55 10.67
N ASN A 261 12.58 2.96 11.94
CA ASN A 261 13.64 2.52 12.85
C ASN A 261 13.57 1.02 13.20
N ALA A 262 12.41 0.38 13.01
CA ALA A 262 12.25 -1.05 13.22
C ALA A 262 12.60 -1.90 11.97
N VAL A 263 12.86 -1.26 10.83
CA VAL A 263 13.23 -1.91 9.57
C VAL A 263 14.76 -2.00 9.47
N PRO A 264 15.35 -3.20 9.38
CA PRO A 264 16.80 -3.33 9.16
C PRO A 264 17.17 -2.83 7.75
N ALA A 265 18.26 -2.07 7.67
CA ALA A 265 18.65 -1.36 6.44
C ALA A 265 18.96 -2.30 5.25
N GLU A 266 19.36 -3.55 5.52
CA GLU A 266 19.72 -4.54 4.50
C GLU A 266 18.51 -5.30 3.90
N TYR A 267 17.29 -5.02 4.34
CA TYR A 267 16.08 -5.67 3.85
C TYR A 267 15.36 -4.81 2.81
N THR A 268 14.77 -5.47 1.82
CA THR A 268 13.80 -4.84 0.91
C THR A 268 12.43 -4.80 1.59
N CYS A 269 11.77 -3.64 1.59
CA CYS A 269 10.45 -3.47 2.17
C CYS A 269 9.35 -3.88 1.18
N LEU A 270 8.54 -4.87 1.52
CA LEU A 270 7.26 -5.15 0.89
C LEU A 270 6.20 -4.35 1.67
N LEU A 271 5.69 -3.30 1.06
CA LEU A 271 4.79 -2.37 1.75
C LEU A 271 3.34 -2.63 1.36
N SER A 272 2.48 -2.89 2.35
CA SER A 272 1.04 -3.07 2.09
C SER A 272 0.42 -1.80 1.49
N ASP A 273 -0.63 -1.96 0.70
CA ASP A 273 -1.35 -0.84 0.07
C ASP A 273 -1.90 0.16 1.09
N ARG A 274 -2.20 -0.28 2.31
CA ARG A 274 -2.65 0.57 3.41
C ARG A 274 -1.64 1.66 3.76
N LEU A 275 -0.37 1.29 3.86
CA LEU A 275 0.73 2.23 4.11
C LEU A 275 1.09 3.05 2.87
N CYS A 276 0.88 2.51 1.66
CA CYS A 276 1.08 3.25 0.42
C CYS A 276 0.14 4.46 0.28
N ASN A 277 -1.00 4.43 0.97
CA ASN A 277 -1.99 5.51 1.01
C ASN A 277 -1.67 6.61 2.05
N LEU A 278 -0.53 6.52 2.74
CA LEU A 278 -0.07 7.53 3.69
C LEU A 278 0.89 8.52 3.02
N PRO A 279 0.58 9.83 3.02
CA PRO A 279 1.43 10.84 2.40
C PRO A 279 2.86 10.82 2.95
N GLY A 280 3.86 10.82 2.06
CA GLY A 280 5.27 10.89 2.42
C GLY A 280 5.89 9.58 2.97
N PHE A 281 5.10 8.56 3.31
CA PHE A 281 5.64 7.36 3.95
C PHE A 281 6.55 6.55 3.02
N ILE A 282 6.15 6.31 1.77
CA ILE A 282 6.99 5.60 0.79
C ILE A 282 8.34 6.31 0.59
N GLN A 283 8.31 7.66 0.51
CA GLN A 283 9.51 8.47 0.29
C GLN A 283 10.48 8.44 1.48
N SER A 284 10.00 8.13 2.67
CA SER A 284 10.82 8.04 3.88
C SER A 284 11.51 6.68 4.08
N LEU A 285 11.14 5.68 3.29
CA LEU A 285 11.76 4.36 3.26
C LEU A 285 12.75 4.27 2.07
N GLY A 286 13.79 3.45 2.21
CA GLY A 286 14.79 3.25 1.17
C GLY A 286 14.30 2.31 0.04
N ASN A 287 14.66 1.03 0.11
CA ASN A 287 14.32 0.02 -0.90
C ASN A 287 12.90 -0.52 -0.67
N VAL A 288 11.90 0.04 -1.38
CA VAL A 288 10.48 -0.27 -1.21
C VAL A 288 9.89 -0.92 -2.46
N HIS A 289 9.16 -2.00 -2.24
CA HIS A 289 8.30 -2.63 -3.24
C HIS A 289 6.83 -2.53 -2.77
N PRO A 290 6.04 -1.59 -3.32
CA PRO A 290 4.64 -1.43 -2.97
C PRO A 290 3.81 -2.64 -3.43
N LEU A 291 3.00 -3.19 -2.54
CA LEU A 291 2.06 -4.25 -2.85
C LEU A 291 0.69 -3.66 -3.20
N ARG A 292 0.00 -4.30 -4.13
CA ARG A 292 -1.40 -4.00 -4.41
C ARG A 292 -2.32 -4.74 -3.44
N ALA A 293 -3.52 -4.24 -3.25
CA ALA A 293 -4.53 -4.85 -2.38
C ALA A 293 -4.81 -6.33 -2.71
N GLU A 294 -4.71 -6.70 -4.00
CA GLU A 294 -4.99 -8.06 -4.48
C GLU A 294 -3.80 -9.01 -4.32
N THR A 295 -2.62 -8.52 -3.95
CA THR A 295 -1.37 -9.30 -3.98
C THR A 295 -1.42 -10.51 -3.06
N VAL A 296 -1.96 -10.37 -1.84
CA VAL A 296 -2.10 -11.47 -0.88
C VAL A 296 -3.02 -12.57 -1.43
N PHE A 297 -4.12 -12.18 -2.06
CA PHE A 297 -5.10 -13.11 -2.66
C PHE A 297 -4.53 -13.86 -3.86
N HIS A 298 -3.71 -13.19 -4.68
CA HIS A 298 -2.97 -13.84 -5.77
C HIS A 298 -1.99 -14.88 -5.24
N GLY A 299 -1.24 -14.57 -4.16
CA GLY A 299 -0.35 -15.52 -3.52
C GLY A 299 -1.08 -16.75 -2.97
N CYS A 300 -2.24 -16.55 -2.36
CA CYS A 300 -3.10 -17.65 -1.92
C CYS A 300 -3.57 -18.53 -3.08
N ARG A 301 -4.06 -17.92 -4.16
CA ARG A 301 -4.54 -18.64 -5.34
C ARG A 301 -3.43 -19.46 -6.00
N MET A 302 -2.26 -18.89 -6.16
CA MET A 302 -1.11 -19.57 -6.77
C MET A 302 -0.65 -20.79 -5.94
N ASN A 303 -0.84 -20.74 -4.63
CA ASN A 303 -0.37 -21.74 -3.68
C ASN A 303 -1.53 -22.50 -2.99
N GLU A 304 -2.76 -22.44 -3.53
CA GLU A 304 -3.95 -23.02 -2.91
C GLU A 304 -3.75 -24.49 -2.54
N ALA A 305 -3.14 -25.28 -3.43
CA ALA A 305 -2.89 -26.70 -3.20
C ALA A 305 -1.95 -26.98 -1.98
N VAL A 306 -1.07 -26.04 -1.65
CA VAL A 306 -0.17 -26.13 -0.48
C VAL A 306 -0.87 -25.63 0.78
N ILE A 307 -1.70 -24.59 0.65
CA ILE A 307 -2.39 -23.95 1.76
C ILE A 307 -3.57 -24.83 2.24
N ARG A 308 -4.28 -25.49 1.32
CA ARG A 308 -5.38 -26.38 1.68
C ARG A 308 -4.87 -27.57 2.50
N SER A 309 -5.43 -27.72 3.68
CA SER A 309 -5.14 -28.87 4.53
C SER A 309 -5.89 -30.11 4.00
N SER A 310 -5.16 -31.21 3.84
CA SER A 310 -5.74 -32.50 3.46
C SER A 310 -6.24 -33.32 4.67
N GLY A 311 -6.12 -32.79 5.90
CA GLY A 311 -6.46 -33.46 7.16
C GLY A 311 -7.48 -32.71 8.02
N PRO A 312 -7.96 -33.32 9.10
CA PRO A 312 -8.98 -32.73 9.98
C PRO A 312 -8.44 -31.52 10.79
N ALA A 313 -7.12 -31.31 10.85
CA ALA A 313 -6.49 -30.21 11.57
C ALA A 313 -5.89 -29.22 10.57
N LEU A 314 -6.34 -27.96 10.63
CA LEU A 314 -5.71 -26.87 9.89
C LEU A 314 -4.34 -26.55 10.48
N GLN A 315 -3.35 -26.43 9.60
CA GLN A 315 -2.01 -25.98 9.96
C GLN A 315 -1.84 -24.53 9.53
N PHE A 316 -1.19 -23.73 10.38
CA PHE A 316 -0.81 -22.37 10.03
C PHE A 316 0.43 -22.41 9.12
N VAL A 317 0.23 -22.11 7.84
CA VAL A 317 1.29 -22.13 6.83
C VAL A 317 2.11 -20.86 6.94
N THR A 318 3.39 -21.00 7.28
CA THR A 318 4.37 -19.90 7.41
C THR A 318 5.51 -19.99 6.40
N SER A 319 5.37 -20.89 5.43
CA SER A 319 6.29 -21.02 4.28
C SER A 319 5.53 -21.49 3.06
N LEU A 320 5.76 -20.85 1.92
CA LEU A 320 5.17 -21.19 0.61
C LEU A 320 6.28 -21.32 -0.44
N PRO A 321 6.06 -22.12 -1.51
CA PRO A 321 6.97 -22.12 -2.65
C PRO A 321 7.17 -20.70 -3.17
N ALA A 322 8.41 -20.31 -3.43
CA ALA A 322 8.66 -19.05 -4.11
C ALA A 322 8.22 -19.18 -5.58
N THR A 323 7.53 -18.15 -6.08
CA THR A 323 7.25 -18.09 -7.50
C THR A 323 8.58 -18.01 -8.23
N ARG A 324 8.95 -19.07 -8.93
CA ARG A 324 10.03 -18.98 -9.90
C ARG A 324 9.51 -18.09 -11.04
N THR A 325 9.68 -16.76 -10.91
CA THR A 325 9.86 -15.96 -12.11
C THR A 325 11.00 -16.66 -12.82
N PRO A 326 10.87 -17.15 -14.07
CA PRO A 326 12.00 -17.76 -14.74
C PRO A 326 13.13 -16.77 -14.60
N ALA A 327 14.14 -17.13 -13.83
CA ALA A 327 15.39 -16.40 -13.80
C ALA A 327 15.73 -16.26 -15.28
N VAL A 328 15.83 -15.05 -15.77
CA VAL A 328 16.54 -14.79 -17.00
C VAL A 328 17.90 -15.40 -16.71
N GLN A 329 18.10 -16.63 -17.20
CA GLN A 329 19.38 -17.30 -17.16
C GLN A 329 20.34 -16.36 -17.87
N THR A 330 21.11 -15.62 -17.10
CA THR A 330 22.35 -15.04 -17.61
C THR A 330 23.28 -16.22 -17.89
N GLU A 331 23.04 -16.90 -19.02
CA GLU A 331 24.09 -17.65 -19.64
C GLU A 331 25.27 -16.71 -19.85
N PRO A 332 26.55 -17.20 -19.64
CA PRO A 332 27.70 -16.39 -19.97
C PRO A 332 27.63 -16.04 -21.45
N ARG A 333 27.33 -14.79 -21.73
CA ARG A 333 27.05 -14.23 -23.03
C ARG A 333 28.23 -14.45 -23.98
N ALA A 334 28.11 -15.46 -24.83
CA ALA A 334 28.77 -15.43 -26.12
C ALA A 334 28.28 -14.22 -26.87
N THR A 335 29.18 -13.40 -27.39
CA THR A 335 28.93 -12.18 -28.12
C THR A 335 27.87 -12.41 -29.21
N PRO A 336 26.67 -11.84 -29.15
CA PRO A 336 25.70 -12.01 -30.23
C PRO A 336 25.98 -10.98 -31.33
N ALA A 337 25.98 -11.48 -32.57
CA ALA A 337 25.83 -10.67 -33.76
C ALA A 337 24.49 -9.90 -33.66
N ALA A 338 24.50 -8.65 -34.16
CA ALA A 338 23.37 -7.72 -34.12
C ALA A 338 22.05 -8.36 -34.59
N PRO A 339 20.92 -8.24 -33.83
CA PRO A 339 19.64 -8.74 -34.28
C PRO A 339 19.08 -7.82 -35.37
N ARG A 340 18.65 -8.42 -36.48
CA ARG A 340 17.79 -7.81 -37.45
C ARG A 340 16.46 -7.46 -36.78
N ARG A 341 16.05 -6.19 -36.88
CA ARG A 341 14.71 -5.72 -36.49
C ARG A 341 13.69 -6.35 -37.44
N GLU A 342 12.76 -7.16 -36.87
CA GLU A 342 11.48 -7.42 -37.52
C GLU A 342 10.50 -6.27 -37.19
N ASP A 343 9.89 -5.75 -38.25
CA ASP A 343 8.89 -4.69 -38.20
C ASP A 343 7.66 -5.12 -37.39
N SER A 344 7.36 -4.40 -36.30
CA SER A 344 6.00 -4.27 -35.80
C SER A 344 5.89 -3.02 -34.93
N ASP A 345 4.97 -2.16 -35.27
CA ASP A 345 4.45 -0.94 -34.64
C ASP A 345 5.42 0.27 -34.61
N LYS A 346 5.08 1.29 -35.40
CA LYS A 346 5.68 2.62 -35.39
C LYS A 346 5.55 3.22 -33.99
N ALA A 347 6.60 3.14 -33.18
CA ALA A 347 6.69 3.88 -31.93
C ALA A 347 6.49 5.37 -32.23
N ALA A 348 5.58 6.04 -31.53
CA ALA A 348 5.30 7.45 -31.71
C ALA A 348 6.58 8.28 -31.50
N THR A 349 6.85 9.26 -32.40
CA THR A 349 8.00 10.14 -32.24
C THR A 349 7.88 10.94 -30.95
N ALA A 350 8.95 10.97 -30.13
CA ALA A 350 8.99 11.80 -28.95
C ALA A 350 8.94 13.27 -29.30
N THR A 351 7.99 14.00 -28.75
CA THR A 351 7.83 15.45 -28.97
C THR A 351 8.22 16.27 -27.76
N HIS A 352 8.29 15.65 -26.59
CA HIS A 352 8.64 16.29 -25.32
C HIS A 352 9.49 15.34 -24.47
N VAL A 353 10.26 15.92 -23.54
CA VAL A 353 10.91 15.21 -22.45
C VAL A 353 10.38 15.72 -21.11
N LEU A 354 10.03 14.80 -20.20
CA LEU A 354 9.56 15.11 -18.85
C LEU A 354 10.77 15.21 -17.91
N ILE A 355 11.04 16.41 -17.40
CA ILE A 355 12.15 16.72 -16.49
C ILE A 355 11.56 17.44 -15.28
N ASN A 356 11.79 16.92 -14.07
CA ASN A 356 11.30 17.49 -12.81
C ASN A 356 9.79 17.84 -12.87
N HIS A 357 8.97 16.89 -13.33
CA HIS A 357 7.51 17.02 -13.53
C HIS A 357 7.07 18.09 -14.55
N ARG A 358 8.00 18.65 -15.35
CA ARG A 358 7.70 19.57 -16.43
C ARG A 358 7.96 18.94 -17.79
N ALA A 359 7.02 19.06 -18.73
CA ALA A 359 7.19 18.66 -20.10
C ALA A 359 7.91 19.78 -20.87
N HIS A 360 9.11 19.49 -21.39
CA HIS A 360 9.89 20.40 -22.22
C HIS A 360 9.76 19.97 -23.69
N ALA A 361 9.27 20.86 -24.52
CA ALA A 361 9.12 20.60 -25.96
C ALA A 361 10.48 20.40 -26.62
N LEU A 362 10.58 19.37 -27.47
CA LEU A 362 11.76 19.09 -28.27
C LEU A 362 11.62 19.82 -29.62
N GLY A 363 12.71 20.46 -30.07
CA GLY A 363 12.77 21.19 -31.32
C GLY A 363 14.10 20.99 -32.02
N ALA A 364 14.28 21.69 -33.14
CA ALA A 364 15.55 21.72 -33.85
C ALA A 364 16.69 22.35 -33.06
N SER A 365 16.35 23.29 -32.11
CA SER A 365 17.32 23.83 -31.17
C SER A 365 17.54 22.82 -30.01
N PRO A 366 18.78 22.43 -29.71
CA PRO A 366 19.08 21.47 -28.69
C PRO A 366 18.66 21.95 -27.27
N LEU A 367 18.01 21.05 -26.50
CA LEU A 367 17.72 21.21 -25.11
C LEU A 367 18.87 20.58 -24.30
N TYR A 368 19.59 21.36 -23.50
CA TYR A 368 20.73 20.88 -22.73
C TYR A 368 20.28 20.43 -21.33
N VAL A 369 20.80 19.29 -20.87
CA VAL A 369 20.41 18.68 -19.60
C VAL A 369 21.65 18.35 -18.77
N ALA A 370 21.58 18.69 -17.46
CA ALA A 370 22.54 18.32 -16.45
C ALA A 370 21.94 17.33 -15.44
N ALA A 371 22.74 16.36 -14.98
CA ALA A 371 22.32 15.37 -14.01
C ALA A 371 21.95 16.05 -12.68
N GLY A 372 20.73 15.80 -12.18
CA GLY A 372 20.24 16.37 -10.92
C GLY A 372 19.69 17.80 -11.02
N GLU A 373 20.15 18.61 -11.99
CA GLU A 373 19.73 20.01 -12.15
C GLU A 373 18.61 20.19 -13.19
N GLY A 374 18.48 19.25 -14.14
CA GLY A 374 17.49 19.30 -15.20
C GLY A 374 17.93 20.12 -16.40
N VAL A 375 17.05 20.99 -16.94
CA VAL A 375 17.35 21.81 -18.13
C VAL A 375 18.29 22.96 -17.78
N VAL A 376 19.40 23.04 -18.49
CA VAL A 376 20.44 24.05 -18.31
C VAL A 376 20.70 24.85 -19.59
N ARG A 377 21.47 25.94 -19.51
CA ARG A 377 21.82 26.77 -20.68
C ARG A 377 22.92 26.11 -21.53
N ALA A 378 22.97 26.44 -22.80
CA ALA A 378 24.02 25.95 -23.71
C ALA A 378 25.46 26.29 -23.25
N SER A 379 25.63 27.38 -22.52
CA SER A 379 26.91 27.83 -21.96
C SER A 379 27.27 27.19 -20.60
N ASP A 380 26.41 26.32 -20.08
CA ASP A 380 26.63 25.69 -18.75
C ASP A 380 27.77 24.66 -18.86
N PRO A 381 28.84 24.78 -18.04
CA PRO A 381 29.94 23.82 -18.03
C PRO A 381 29.53 22.42 -17.53
N HIS A 382 28.42 22.32 -16.77
CA HIS A 382 27.93 21.06 -16.20
C HIS A 382 26.90 20.36 -17.09
N ARG A 383 26.68 20.79 -18.36
CA ARG A 383 25.81 20.08 -19.29
C ARG A 383 26.38 18.68 -19.59
N HIS A 384 25.54 17.65 -19.49
CA HIS A 384 25.94 16.26 -19.70
C HIS A 384 25.40 15.68 -21.00
N CYS A 385 24.25 16.17 -21.47
CA CYS A 385 23.71 15.78 -22.76
C CYS A 385 22.90 16.91 -23.41
N SER A 386 22.68 16.77 -24.71
CA SER A 386 21.75 17.59 -25.50
C SER A 386 20.68 16.69 -26.14
N ILE A 387 19.45 17.20 -26.21
CA ILE A 387 18.29 16.51 -26.79
C ILE A 387 17.75 17.38 -27.93
N SER A 388 17.58 16.83 -29.11
CA SER A 388 17.06 17.54 -30.27
C SER A 388 16.04 16.71 -31.04
N LEU A 389 15.11 17.38 -31.73
CA LEU A 389 14.13 16.78 -32.63
C LEU A 389 14.45 17.23 -34.07
N SER A 390 14.57 16.26 -34.95
CA SER A 390 14.82 16.50 -36.41
C SER A 390 13.79 15.73 -37.22
N ASP A 391 13.84 15.88 -38.53
CA ASP A 391 13.00 15.14 -39.51
C ASP A 391 13.19 13.61 -39.39
N ARG A 392 14.28 13.16 -38.76
CA ARG A 392 14.60 11.74 -38.51
C ARG A 392 14.15 11.26 -37.16
N GLY A 393 13.49 12.10 -36.34
CA GLY A 393 13.04 11.83 -34.99
C GLY A 393 13.86 12.52 -33.91
N ALA A 394 13.53 12.25 -32.66
CA ALA A 394 14.24 12.78 -31.51
C ALA A 394 15.53 11.97 -31.22
N SER A 395 16.57 12.67 -30.76
CA SER A 395 17.84 12.04 -30.40
C SER A 395 18.49 12.72 -29.19
N VAL A 396 19.25 11.94 -28.44
CA VAL A 396 20.08 12.36 -27.29
C VAL A 396 21.54 12.27 -27.69
N ARG A 397 22.33 13.30 -27.41
CA ARG A 397 23.78 13.33 -27.62
C ARG A 397 24.47 13.59 -26.30
N GLN A 398 25.50 12.80 -25.97
CA GLN A 398 26.38 13.04 -24.82
C GLN A 398 27.27 14.26 -25.11
N GLU A 399 27.39 15.19 -24.14
CA GLU A 399 28.16 16.43 -24.29
C GLU A 399 29.33 16.54 -23.32
N GLY A 400 29.32 15.72 -22.22
CA GLY A 400 30.36 15.73 -21.17
C GLY A 400 30.96 14.36 -20.92
N GLU A 401 31.81 14.26 -19.87
CA GLU A 401 32.46 13.02 -19.48
C GLU A 401 31.52 12.05 -18.73
N LEU A 402 30.41 12.56 -18.16
CA LEU A 402 29.46 11.74 -17.44
C LEU A 402 28.73 10.80 -18.39
N ALA A 403 28.73 9.51 -18.05
CA ALA A 403 28.06 8.51 -18.91
C ALA A 403 26.53 8.73 -18.90
N VAL A 404 25.96 8.74 -20.09
CA VAL A 404 24.53 8.93 -20.37
C VAL A 404 23.91 7.59 -20.77
N TYR A 405 22.72 7.31 -20.29
CA TYR A 405 22.00 6.05 -20.51
C TYR A 405 20.64 6.31 -21.14
N VAL A 406 20.28 5.55 -22.15
CA VAL A 406 18.93 5.48 -22.71
C VAL A 406 18.38 4.08 -22.46
N ASN A 407 17.24 3.98 -21.80
CA ASN A 407 16.64 2.70 -21.38
C ASN A 407 17.62 1.78 -20.62
N GLY A 408 18.46 2.38 -19.74
CA GLY A 408 19.48 1.65 -18.98
C GLY A 408 20.71 1.25 -19.80
N HIS A 409 20.79 1.52 -21.09
CA HIS A 409 21.95 1.26 -21.94
C HIS A 409 22.80 2.52 -22.11
N ARG A 410 24.10 2.40 -21.82
CA ARG A 410 25.03 3.51 -22.05
C ARG A 410 25.08 3.86 -23.54
N ILE A 411 25.05 5.15 -23.84
CA ILE A 411 25.21 5.64 -25.21
C ILE A 411 26.63 6.14 -25.42
N ASP A 412 27.20 5.85 -26.62
CA ASP A 412 28.48 6.38 -27.06
C ASP A 412 28.20 7.39 -28.17
N GLY A 413 28.25 8.68 -27.81
CA GLY A 413 28.00 9.80 -28.72
C GLY A 413 26.51 10.14 -28.83
N GLN A 414 25.76 9.59 -29.78
CA GLN A 414 24.36 9.94 -30.05
C GLN A 414 23.47 8.69 -30.20
N ALA A 415 22.26 8.73 -29.61
CA ALA A 415 21.26 7.70 -29.75
C ALA A 415 19.88 8.24 -30.10
N PRO A 416 19.09 7.56 -30.98
CA PRO A 416 17.71 7.93 -31.24
C PRO A 416 16.84 7.56 -30.03
N VAL A 417 15.76 8.35 -29.82
CA VAL A 417 14.78 8.12 -28.75
C VAL A 417 13.36 8.28 -29.28
N SER A 418 12.44 7.51 -28.69
CA SER A 418 11.02 7.47 -28.99
C SER A 418 10.18 7.78 -27.75
N ALA A 419 8.90 8.03 -27.93
CA ALA A 419 7.99 8.17 -26.79
C ALA A 419 7.96 6.87 -25.95
N GLY A 420 8.10 7.01 -24.64
CA GLY A 420 8.23 5.91 -23.68
C GLY A 420 9.65 5.62 -23.24
N ASP A 421 10.66 6.05 -24.02
CA ASP A 421 12.07 5.87 -23.65
C ASP A 421 12.45 6.68 -22.40
N THR A 422 13.51 6.24 -21.72
CA THR A 422 14.04 6.88 -20.51
C THR A 422 15.48 7.34 -20.71
N LEU A 423 15.84 8.46 -20.06
CA LEU A 423 17.19 9.04 -20.03
C LEU A 423 17.69 9.09 -18.61
N GLY A 424 18.87 8.55 -18.34
CA GLY A 424 19.52 8.55 -17.04
C GLY A 424 21.01 8.93 -17.15
N PHE A 425 21.65 9.18 -15.99
CA PHE A 425 23.05 9.56 -15.88
C PHE A 425 23.78 8.70 -14.85
N ALA A 426 25.07 8.45 -15.06
CA ALA A 426 25.89 7.72 -14.08
C ALA A 426 25.91 8.43 -12.73
N GLY A 427 25.66 7.66 -11.64
CA GLY A 427 25.68 8.21 -10.27
C GLY A 427 24.47 9.10 -9.93
N SER A 428 23.43 9.10 -10.75
CA SER A 428 22.17 9.83 -10.49
C SER A 428 20.99 8.86 -10.58
N ASP A 429 20.14 8.84 -9.54
CA ASP A 429 18.88 8.07 -9.53
C ASP A 429 17.76 8.76 -10.31
N THR A 430 18.02 9.97 -10.84
CA THR A 430 17.02 10.74 -11.59
C THR A 430 16.89 10.19 -13.00
N VAL A 431 15.65 9.79 -13.36
CA VAL A 431 15.30 9.30 -14.71
C VAL A 431 14.32 10.26 -15.36
N TYR A 432 14.66 10.71 -16.56
CA TYR A 432 13.78 11.54 -17.38
C TYR A 432 13.08 10.68 -18.45
N ARG A 433 11.82 11.00 -18.79
CA ARG A 433 11.02 10.19 -19.70
C ARG A 433 10.65 10.98 -20.97
N PHE A 434 10.79 10.36 -22.15
CA PHE A 434 10.31 10.89 -23.40
C PHE A 434 8.82 10.62 -23.60
N ILE A 435 8.06 11.64 -24.01
CA ILE A 435 6.61 11.55 -24.21
C ILE A 435 6.20 12.13 -25.58
N HIS A 436 5.05 11.69 -26.06
CA HIS A 436 4.40 12.28 -27.24
C HIS A 436 3.19 13.10 -26.78
N VAL A 437 3.20 14.39 -27.04
CA VAL A 437 2.09 15.30 -26.74
C VAL A 437 1.37 15.64 -28.04
N VAL A 438 0.10 15.30 -28.12
CA VAL A 438 -0.78 15.70 -29.24
C VAL A 438 -1.36 17.06 -28.90
N THR A 439 -0.94 18.10 -29.61
CA THR A 439 -1.61 19.41 -29.57
C THR A 439 -2.91 19.28 -30.37
N ARG A 440 -4.04 19.50 -29.70
CA ARG A 440 -5.36 19.63 -30.33
C ARG A 440 -5.54 21.00 -30.94
#